data_38c2d5714e3869bd13479e9918df4da0
#
_entry.id   38c2d5714e3869bd13479e9918df4da0
#
_cell.length_a   1.000
_cell.length_b   1.000
_cell.length_c   1.000
_cell.angle_alpha   90.00
_cell.angle_beta   90.00
_cell.angle_gamma   90.00
#
_symmetry.space_group_name_H-M   'P 1'
#
loop_
_entity.id
_entity.type
_entity.pdbx_description
1 polymer ?
#
loop_
_entity_poly.entity_id
_entity_poly.type
_entity_poly.pdbx_seq_one_letter_code
_entity_poly.pdbx_strand_id
1 'polypeptide(L)'
;MNILFVRLSYIGDILHATPAARWIKKQYPDAKLHWIVTPSMVELLQDNPYVDEIIPWERDEYEAHSKKLHIPTMWRMWWDLKAKLEPYKFDVAIDVQGRLITGLVLLASGAPIRLGLGGTKELNWLFTNYKTKPSTEHMIKRYVEVAQLLTKVVTEHANLDTSLNIAKCGVESSSPLNESSANTLYHMDFQVPSNLHSWAEEQWKTIDNDISLNRGEVDTPLRVGLVLGTSWATKEWPQEKWYSLIKSLRYRANFVCLGGPKEATQYKNLMDSLTDEGIDKIVLNMLGKTTLQELGALIESCDVVVTADTGALHIALALNKPVVALFGPTDPKLWGPLTGTFKVLVNDELDCLGCRKRRCPKPDQYCMSGIEPVRVKKAIFELIGDTHGKV
;
A
#
# COMPACT_ATOMS: atom_id res chain seq x y z
N MET A 1 -7.97 26.19 7.34
CA MET A 1 -8.44 25.56 6.08
C MET A 1 -8.81 24.13 6.37
N ASN A 2 -10.04 23.71 6.01
CA ASN A 2 -10.51 22.32 6.18
C ASN A 2 -10.44 21.61 4.83
N ILE A 3 -9.69 20.52 4.77
CA ILE A 3 -9.43 19.75 3.53
C ILE A 3 -10.03 18.37 3.65
N LEU A 4 -10.89 17.98 2.71
CA LEU A 4 -11.29 16.59 2.53
C LEU A 4 -10.34 15.91 1.54
N PHE A 5 -9.67 14.84 1.98
CA PHE A 5 -8.81 14.02 1.13
C PHE A 5 -9.51 12.70 0.80
N VAL A 6 -9.70 12.41 -0.47
CA VAL A 6 -10.53 11.29 -0.94
C VAL A 6 -9.65 10.20 -1.57
N ARG A 7 -9.46 9.11 -0.82
CA ARG A 7 -8.91 7.85 -1.30
C ARG A 7 -9.53 6.71 -0.51
N LEU A 8 -10.53 6.03 -1.09
CA LEU A 8 -11.44 5.15 -0.35
C LEU A 8 -10.87 3.76 -0.07
N SER A 9 -10.07 3.21 -0.97
CA SER A 9 -9.59 1.80 -0.94
C SER A 9 -8.37 1.65 -1.87
N TYR A 10 -7.79 0.70 -1.84
CA TYR A 10 -7.05 -0.44 -1.48
C TYR A 10 -5.79 -0.10 -0.66
N ILE A 11 -5.20 -1.08 0.07
CA ILE A 11 -4.05 -0.87 0.96
C ILE A 11 -2.91 -0.10 0.25
N GLY A 12 -2.40 -0.65 -0.86
CA GLY A 12 -1.30 -0.02 -1.59
C GLY A 12 -1.62 1.37 -2.11
N ASP A 13 -2.83 1.58 -2.60
CA ASP A 13 -3.26 2.89 -3.14
C ASP A 13 -3.41 3.95 -2.05
N ILE A 14 -3.89 3.57 -0.85
CA ILE A 14 -3.97 4.47 0.30
C ILE A 14 -2.57 4.86 0.75
N LEU A 15 -1.66 3.89 0.89
CA LEU A 15 -0.27 4.15 1.25
C LEU A 15 0.45 5.02 0.21
N HIS A 16 0.21 4.78 -1.09
CA HIS A 16 0.73 5.64 -2.16
C HIS A 16 0.24 7.10 -2.06
N ALA A 17 -0.88 7.34 -1.40
CA ALA A 17 -1.42 8.69 -1.24
C ALA A 17 -0.93 9.42 0.03
N THR A 18 -0.31 8.71 0.99
CA THR A 18 0.20 9.33 2.23
C THR A 18 1.28 10.39 1.98
N PRO A 19 2.19 10.28 0.99
CA PRO A 19 3.12 11.34 0.65
C PRO A 19 2.44 12.65 0.24
N ALA A 20 1.28 12.58 -0.42
CA ALA A 20 0.50 13.75 -0.78
C ALA A 20 -0.09 14.45 0.46
N ALA A 21 -0.62 13.66 1.43
CA ALA A 21 -1.10 14.19 2.70
C ALA A 21 0.02 14.86 3.49
N ARG A 22 1.18 14.20 3.60
CA ARG A 22 2.38 14.78 4.24
C ARG A 22 2.80 16.08 3.57
N TRP A 23 2.80 16.12 2.23
CA TRP A 23 3.14 17.34 1.50
C TRP A 23 2.17 18.47 1.86
N ILE A 24 0.86 18.22 1.88
CA ILE A 24 -0.17 19.20 2.26
C ILE A 24 0.10 19.74 3.67
N LYS A 25 0.30 18.87 4.65
CA LYS A 25 0.52 19.27 6.06
C LYS A 25 1.83 20.03 6.25
N LYS A 26 2.87 19.74 5.47
CA LYS A 26 4.12 20.53 5.48
C LYS A 26 3.95 21.92 4.88
N GLN A 27 3.17 22.07 3.81
CA GLN A 27 2.90 23.38 3.19
C GLN A 27 1.87 24.18 3.98
N TYR A 28 0.92 23.51 4.62
CA TYR A 28 -0.20 24.11 5.35
C TYR A 28 -0.33 23.47 6.75
N PRO A 29 0.57 23.78 7.70
CA PRO A 29 0.59 23.14 9.04
C PRO A 29 -0.72 23.31 9.79
N ASP A 30 -1.38 24.48 9.65
CA ASP A 30 -2.63 24.82 10.32
C ASP A 30 -3.88 24.28 9.60
N ALA A 31 -3.74 23.66 8.44
CA ALA A 31 -4.85 23.02 7.76
C ALA A 31 -5.26 21.74 8.48
N LYS A 32 -6.56 21.52 8.60
CA LYS A 32 -7.12 20.26 9.09
C LYS A 32 -7.38 19.34 7.91
N LEU A 33 -6.70 18.21 7.87
CA LEU A 33 -6.81 17.22 6.82
C LEU A 33 -7.67 16.05 7.31
N HIS A 34 -8.85 15.91 6.71
CA HIS A 34 -9.80 14.84 6.97
C HIS A 34 -9.74 13.85 5.82
N TRP A 35 -9.49 12.58 6.13
CA TRP A 35 -9.35 11.55 5.09
C TRP A 35 -10.54 10.61 5.09
N ILE A 36 -11.28 10.53 3.98
CA ILE A 36 -12.39 9.60 3.83
C ILE A 36 -11.92 8.26 3.23
N VAL A 37 -12.24 7.16 3.93
CA VAL A 37 -11.86 5.79 3.55
C VAL A 37 -13.01 4.80 3.81
N THR A 38 -12.90 3.58 3.26
CA THR A 38 -13.76 2.46 3.69
C THR A 38 -13.40 2.02 5.12
N PRO A 39 -14.37 1.52 5.93
CA PRO A 39 -14.11 1.11 7.31
C PRO A 39 -12.96 0.12 7.46
N SER A 40 -12.82 -0.83 6.54
CA SER A 40 -11.75 -1.83 6.53
C SER A 40 -10.34 -1.24 6.33
N MET A 41 -10.22 0.03 5.95
CA MET A 41 -8.94 0.70 5.69
C MET A 41 -8.58 1.74 6.76
N VAL A 42 -9.41 1.94 7.76
CA VAL A 42 -9.17 2.91 8.85
C VAL A 42 -7.83 2.66 9.55
N GLU A 43 -7.52 1.41 9.83
CA GLU A 43 -6.26 1.02 10.50
C GLU A 43 -5.00 1.45 9.74
N LEU A 44 -5.06 1.62 8.42
CA LEU A 44 -3.90 2.08 7.62
C LEU A 44 -3.48 3.52 7.91
N LEU A 45 -4.43 4.33 8.37
CA LEU A 45 -4.24 5.75 8.61
C LEU A 45 -4.22 6.10 10.11
N GLN A 46 -4.44 5.10 10.96
CA GLN A 46 -4.41 5.29 12.41
C GLN A 46 -3.02 5.79 12.82
N ASP A 47 -3.01 6.77 13.73
CA ASP A 47 -1.79 7.42 14.23
C ASP A 47 -0.91 8.08 13.14
N ASN A 48 -1.44 8.28 11.93
CA ASN A 48 -0.72 9.00 10.88
C ASN A 48 -0.63 10.49 11.24
N PRO A 49 0.59 11.06 11.41
CA PRO A 49 0.77 12.44 11.90
C PRO A 49 0.28 13.52 10.94
N TYR A 50 -0.07 13.15 9.71
CA TYR A 50 -0.51 14.05 8.66
C TYR A 50 -2.02 14.00 8.40
N VAL A 51 -2.75 13.20 9.17
CA VAL A 51 -4.21 13.06 9.07
C VAL A 51 -4.82 13.45 10.41
N ASP A 52 -5.59 14.54 10.42
CA ASP A 52 -6.21 15.04 11.66
C ASP A 52 -7.46 14.23 12.03
N GLU A 53 -8.19 13.73 11.03
CA GLU A 53 -9.39 12.90 11.26
C GLU A 53 -9.61 11.91 10.10
N ILE A 54 -10.02 10.70 10.46
CA ILE A 54 -10.39 9.65 9.50
C ILE A 54 -11.91 9.53 9.47
N ILE A 55 -12.51 9.66 8.29
CA ILE A 55 -13.97 9.58 8.10
C ILE A 55 -14.30 8.25 7.43
N PRO A 56 -14.80 7.24 8.15
CA PRO A 56 -15.21 5.98 7.55
C PRO A 56 -16.52 6.16 6.75
N TRP A 57 -16.58 5.54 5.56
CA TRP A 57 -17.75 5.52 4.70
C TRP A 57 -17.96 4.15 4.04
N GLU A 58 -19.19 3.65 4.06
CA GLU A 58 -19.60 2.33 3.56
C GLU A 58 -19.66 2.28 2.02
N ARG A 59 -18.53 2.54 1.38
CA ARG A 59 -18.40 2.55 -0.09
C ARG A 59 -18.77 1.20 -0.71
N ASP A 60 -18.40 0.08 -0.09
CA ASP A 60 -18.62 -1.25 -0.66
C ASP A 60 -20.10 -1.61 -0.67
N GLU A 61 -20.86 -1.19 0.35
CA GLU A 61 -22.32 -1.30 0.39
C GLU A 61 -22.94 -0.43 -0.72
N TYR A 62 -22.49 0.82 -0.87
CA TYR A 62 -22.95 1.71 -1.94
C TYR A 62 -22.72 1.08 -3.33
N GLU A 63 -21.53 0.51 -3.60
CA GLU A 63 -21.23 -0.18 -4.86
C GLU A 63 -22.08 -1.45 -5.06
N ALA A 64 -22.39 -2.18 -3.99
CA ALA A 64 -23.28 -3.36 -4.07
C ALA A 64 -24.70 -2.95 -4.48
N HIS A 65 -25.23 -1.87 -3.94
CA HIS A 65 -26.53 -1.32 -4.34
C HIS A 65 -26.50 -0.74 -5.76
N SER A 66 -25.42 -0.10 -6.16
CA SER A 66 -25.22 0.40 -7.53
C SER A 66 -25.30 -0.71 -8.57
N LYS A 67 -24.64 -1.85 -8.32
CA LYS A 67 -24.68 -3.02 -9.22
C LYS A 67 -26.09 -3.62 -9.35
N LYS A 68 -26.93 -3.48 -8.32
CA LYS A 68 -28.31 -3.95 -8.29
C LYS A 68 -29.32 -2.88 -8.74
N LEU A 69 -28.85 -1.68 -9.12
CA LEU A 69 -29.66 -0.52 -9.50
C LEU A 69 -30.69 -0.10 -8.44
N HIS A 70 -30.37 -0.27 -7.14
CA HIS A 70 -31.21 0.15 -6.03
C HIS A 70 -31.10 1.67 -5.81
N ILE A 71 -31.62 2.46 -6.75
CA ILE A 71 -31.49 3.93 -6.79
C ILE A 71 -31.98 4.61 -5.51
N PRO A 72 -33.13 4.26 -4.90
CA PRO A 72 -33.59 4.93 -3.67
C PRO A 72 -32.61 4.76 -2.50
N THR A 73 -32.03 3.56 -2.35
CA THR A 73 -31.03 3.29 -1.30
C THR A 73 -29.74 4.07 -1.55
N MET A 74 -29.23 4.07 -2.79
CA MET A 74 -28.07 4.86 -3.18
C MET A 74 -28.25 6.35 -2.91
N TRP A 75 -29.45 6.88 -3.24
CA TRP A 75 -29.79 8.28 -3.01
C TRP A 75 -29.81 8.61 -1.51
N ARG A 76 -30.42 7.75 -0.68
CA ARG A 76 -30.39 7.90 0.77
C ARG A 76 -28.96 7.88 1.32
N MET A 77 -28.16 6.88 0.96
CA MET A 77 -26.76 6.78 1.40
C MET A 77 -25.92 8.01 0.99
N TRP A 78 -26.21 8.59 -0.17
CA TRP A 78 -25.52 9.81 -0.59
C TRP A 78 -25.96 11.03 0.25
N TRP A 79 -27.24 11.15 0.58
CA TRP A 79 -27.73 12.22 1.49
C TRP A 79 -27.19 12.04 2.91
N ASP A 80 -27.11 10.81 3.41
CA ASP A 80 -26.51 10.49 4.71
C ASP A 80 -25.02 10.90 4.72
N LEU A 81 -24.27 10.59 3.63
CA LEU A 81 -22.91 11.05 3.47
C LEU A 81 -22.83 12.58 3.46
N LYS A 82 -23.67 13.26 2.70
CA LYS A 82 -23.70 14.72 2.63
C LYS A 82 -23.96 15.32 4.01
N ALA A 83 -24.96 14.84 4.73
CA ALA A 83 -25.26 15.29 6.09
C ALA A 83 -24.08 15.04 7.06
N LYS A 84 -23.36 13.93 6.90
CA LYS A 84 -22.17 13.63 7.68
C LYS A 84 -21.01 14.59 7.39
N LEU A 85 -20.84 15.04 6.15
CA LEU A 85 -19.75 15.90 5.71
C LEU A 85 -20.03 17.40 5.91
N GLU A 86 -21.30 17.83 5.91
CA GLU A 86 -21.70 19.23 5.99
C GLU A 86 -21.14 20.01 7.20
N PRO A 87 -21.07 19.42 8.43
CA PRO A 87 -20.54 20.15 9.60
C PRO A 87 -19.08 20.57 9.49
N TYR A 88 -18.28 19.88 8.66
CA TYR A 88 -16.86 20.18 8.50
C TYR A 88 -16.61 21.45 7.69
N LYS A 89 -17.56 21.90 6.87
CA LYS A 89 -17.43 23.11 6.04
C LYS A 89 -16.13 23.13 5.26
N PHE A 90 -15.90 22.10 4.44
CA PHE A 90 -14.65 21.93 3.69
C PHE A 90 -14.39 23.10 2.73
N ASP A 91 -13.22 23.69 2.80
CA ASP A 91 -12.72 24.70 1.87
C ASP A 91 -12.25 24.04 0.57
N VAL A 92 -11.64 22.86 0.69
CA VAL A 92 -11.03 22.10 -0.40
C VAL A 92 -11.39 20.62 -0.29
N ALA A 93 -11.65 19.98 -1.42
CA ALA A 93 -11.74 18.52 -1.52
C ALA A 93 -10.78 18.01 -2.60
N ILE A 94 -9.98 16.99 -2.28
CA ILE A 94 -8.90 16.46 -3.13
C ILE A 94 -9.20 15.00 -3.43
N ASP A 95 -9.41 14.65 -4.71
CA ASP A 95 -9.64 13.28 -5.16
C ASP A 95 -8.42 12.73 -5.90
N VAL A 96 -7.72 11.81 -5.26
CA VAL A 96 -6.60 11.07 -5.86
C VAL A 96 -7.00 9.67 -6.36
N GLN A 97 -8.30 9.35 -6.36
CA GLN A 97 -8.82 8.08 -6.90
C GLN A 97 -9.36 8.23 -8.33
N GLY A 98 -10.08 9.31 -8.61
CA GLY A 98 -10.53 9.65 -9.95
C GLY A 98 -11.63 8.75 -10.52
N ARG A 99 -12.58 8.29 -9.70
CA ARG A 99 -13.73 7.46 -10.09
C ARG A 99 -15.04 8.22 -9.96
N LEU A 100 -16.11 7.74 -10.63
CA LEU A 100 -17.43 8.32 -10.48
C LEU A 100 -17.89 8.42 -9.02
N ILE A 101 -17.68 7.35 -8.26
CA ILE A 101 -18.08 7.29 -6.84
C ILE A 101 -17.35 8.32 -5.99
N THR A 102 -16.04 8.57 -6.26
CA THR A 102 -15.29 9.61 -5.55
C THR A 102 -15.68 11.01 -5.97
N GLY A 103 -16.12 11.18 -7.22
CA GLY A 103 -16.75 12.42 -7.68
C GLY A 103 -18.02 12.76 -6.92
N LEU A 104 -18.87 11.77 -6.62
CA LEU A 104 -20.06 11.95 -5.77
C LEU A 104 -19.68 12.34 -4.33
N VAL A 105 -18.57 11.84 -3.80
CA VAL A 105 -18.03 12.27 -2.50
C VAL A 105 -17.61 13.74 -2.55
N LEU A 106 -16.92 14.17 -3.62
CA LEU A 106 -16.56 15.57 -3.82
C LEU A 106 -17.78 16.49 -3.82
N LEU A 107 -18.89 16.09 -4.46
CA LEU A 107 -20.14 16.86 -4.43
C LEU A 107 -20.77 16.88 -3.03
N ALA A 108 -20.78 15.74 -2.33
CA ALA A 108 -21.34 15.63 -0.99
C ALA A 108 -20.60 16.53 0.02
N SER A 109 -19.28 16.74 -0.18
CA SER A 109 -18.46 17.60 0.70
C SER A 109 -18.89 19.08 0.69
N GLY A 110 -19.53 19.55 -0.38
CA GLY A 110 -19.87 20.96 -0.57
C GLY A 110 -18.65 21.88 -0.80
N ALA A 111 -17.44 21.34 -0.88
CA ALA A 111 -16.22 22.14 -1.06
C ALA A 111 -16.25 22.95 -2.36
N PRO A 112 -15.96 24.27 -2.32
CA PRO A 112 -15.91 25.11 -3.52
C PRO A 112 -14.72 24.78 -4.41
N ILE A 113 -13.58 24.39 -3.83
CA ILE A 113 -12.37 23.98 -4.55
C ILE A 113 -12.30 22.46 -4.57
N ARG A 114 -12.35 21.86 -5.75
CA ARG A 114 -12.30 20.39 -5.94
C ARG A 114 -11.19 20.03 -6.91
N LEU A 115 -10.14 19.43 -6.35
CA LEU A 115 -8.93 19.03 -7.07
C LEU A 115 -9.01 17.55 -7.44
N GLY A 116 -8.45 17.17 -8.59
CA GLY A 116 -8.40 15.78 -9.00
C GLY A 116 -7.30 15.45 -10.01
N LEU A 117 -7.18 14.15 -10.29
CA LEU A 117 -6.27 13.63 -11.28
C LEU A 117 -6.73 13.96 -12.71
N GLY A 118 -5.80 14.31 -13.56
CA GLY A 118 -6.02 14.39 -15.00
C GLY A 118 -6.08 13.01 -15.67
N GLY A 119 -6.82 12.93 -16.79
CA GLY A 119 -6.96 11.68 -17.56
C GLY A 119 -7.76 10.59 -16.88
N THR A 120 -8.63 10.95 -15.92
CA THR A 120 -9.50 10.00 -15.21
C THR A 120 -10.60 9.47 -16.12
N LYS A 121 -11.06 8.25 -15.79
CA LYS A 121 -12.20 7.57 -16.43
C LYS A 121 -13.49 7.82 -15.64
N GLU A 122 -14.60 7.25 -16.10
CA GLU A 122 -15.89 7.21 -15.36
C GLU A 122 -16.47 8.61 -15.05
N LEU A 123 -16.28 9.59 -15.95
CA LEU A 123 -16.85 10.95 -15.82
C LEU A 123 -16.43 11.73 -14.56
N ASN A 124 -15.42 11.28 -13.83
CA ASN A 124 -14.94 11.96 -12.61
C ASN A 124 -14.57 13.44 -12.87
N TRP A 125 -14.11 13.76 -14.07
CA TRP A 125 -13.77 15.11 -14.48
C TRP A 125 -14.92 16.13 -14.39
N LEU A 126 -16.19 15.69 -14.31
CA LEU A 126 -17.36 16.56 -14.09
C LEU A 126 -17.43 17.11 -12.67
N PHE A 127 -16.78 16.47 -11.72
CA PHE A 127 -16.85 16.78 -10.30
C PHE A 127 -15.67 17.61 -9.78
N THR A 128 -14.60 17.72 -10.58
CA THR A 128 -13.38 18.48 -10.27
C THR A 128 -13.34 19.78 -11.06
N ASN A 129 -13.10 20.90 -10.40
CA ASN A 129 -12.90 22.18 -11.08
C ASN A 129 -11.42 22.47 -11.40
N TYR A 130 -10.49 21.78 -10.70
CA TYR A 130 -9.05 21.82 -11.01
C TYR A 130 -8.49 20.41 -11.12
N LYS A 131 -7.59 20.18 -12.09
CA LYS A 131 -7.02 18.84 -12.31
C LYS A 131 -5.60 18.93 -12.87
N THR A 132 -4.79 17.92 -12.54
CA THR A 132 -3.46 17.75 -13.12
C THR A 132 -3.55 17.40 -14.61
N LYS A 133 -2.43 17.46 -15.32
CA LYS A 133 -2.37 16.91 -16.67
C LYS A 133 -2.41 15.37 -16.62
N PRO A 134 -2.93 14.70 -17.67
CA PRO A 134 -2.77 13.25 -17.78
C PRO A 134 -1.29 12.87 -17.74
N SER A 135 -0.94 11.88 -16.93
CA SER A 135 0.45 11.44 -16.74
C SER A 135 0.53 9.92 -16.70
N THR A 136 1.64 9.37 -17.16
CA THR A 136 2.02 7.96 -17.06
C THR A 136 3.09 7.72 -15.99
N GLU A 137 3.39 8.74 -15.20
CA GLU A 137 4.31 8.65 -14.07
C GLU A 137 3.81 7.70 -12.98
N HIS A 138 4.73 7.32 -12.09
CA HIS A 138 4.45 6.51 -10.92
C HIS A 138 3.29 7.08 -10.07
N MET A 139 2.41 6.24 -9.54
CA MET A 139 1.18 6.68 -8.88
C MET A 139 1.43 7.63 -7.70
N ILE A 140 2.47 7.39 -6.90
CA ILE A 140 2.85 8.29 -5.80
C ILE A 140 3.13 9.71 -6.33
N LYS A 141 3.91 9.84 -7.41
CA LYS A 141 4.22 11.15 -8.01
C LYS A 141 2.96 11.87 -8.46
N ARG A 142 2.05 11.15 -9.13
CA ARG A 142 0.78 11.71 -9.58
C ARG A 142 -0.10 12.20 -8.42
N TYR A 143 -0.11 11.49 -7.29
CA TYR A 143 -0.88 11.93 -6.11
C TYR A 143 -0.25 13.17 -5.47
N VAL A 144 1.08 13.23 -5.40
CA VAL A 144 1.80 14.43 -4.93
C VAL A 144 1.58 15.62 -5.87
N GLU A 145 1.53 15.42 -7.20
CA GLU A 145 1.18 16.48 -8.16
C GLU A 145 -0.20 17.10 -7.90
N VAL A 146 -1.21 16.27 -7.51
CA VAL A 146 -2.53 16.81 -7.13
C VAL A 146 -2.43 17.67 -5.87
N ALA A 147 -1.63 17.23 -4.89
CA ALA A 147 -1.38 18.03 -3.69
C ALA A 147 -0.66 19.36 -4.01
N GLN A 148 0.34 19.32 -4.90
CA GLN A 148 1.06 20.52 -5.35
C GLN A 148 0.16 21.48 -6.14
N LEU A 149 -0.83 20.97 -6.87
CA LEU A 149 -1.83 21.80 -7.55
C LEU A 149 -2.62 22.67 -6.56
N LEU A 150 -2.80 22.22 -5.30
CA LEU A 150 -3.44 23.00 -4.25
C LEU A 150 -2.74 24.35 -4.06
N THR A 151 -1.41 24.38 -3.96
CA THR A 151 -0.66 25.64 -3.77
C THR A 151 -0.94 26.63 -4.89
N LYS A 152 -0.93 26.16 -6.14
CA LYS A 152 -1.19 27.01 -7.29
C LYS A 152 -2.60 27.62 -7.23
N VAL A 153 -3.60 26.78 -6.96
CA VAL A 153 -5.01 27.20 -6.91
C VAL A 153 -5.25 28.17 -5.74
N VAL A 154 -4.70 27.88 -4.56
CA VAL A 154 -4.81 28.75 -3.38
C VAL A 154 -4.18 30.13 -3.66
N THR A 155 -3.00 30.19 -4.29
CA THR A 155 -2.36 31.44 -4.64
C THR A 155 -3.17 32.26 -5.67
N GLU A 156 -3.74 31.59 -6.68
CA GLU A 156 -4.62 32.23 -7.67
C GLU A 156 -5.89 32.83 -7.01
N HIS A 157 -6.52 32.08 -6.11
CA HIS A 157 -7.71 32.55 -5.39
C HIS A 157 -7.42 33.66 -4.38
N ALA A 158 -6.30 33.60 -3.65
CA ALA A 158 -5.90 34.64 -2.72
C ALA A 158 -5.69 36.02 -3.40
N ASN A 159 -5.33 36.02 -4.68
CA ASN A 159 -5.21 37.23 -5.48
C ASN A 159 -6.54 37.79 -6.00
N LEU A 160 -7.61 36.95 -6.02
CA LEU A 160 -8.90 37.30 -6.61
C LEU A 160 -9.97 37.62 -5.57
N ASP A 161 -9.94 37.03 -4.38
CA ASP A 161 -10.97 37.16 -3.37
C ASP A 161 -10.40 37.04 -1.94
N THR A 162 -10.48 38.12 -1.16
CA THR A 162 -10.03 38.17 0.24
C THR A 162 -11.00 37.52 1.22
N SER A 163 -12.18 37.05 0.77
CA SER A 163 -13.24 36.46 1.60
C SER A 163 -13.01 34.97 1.93
N LEU A 164 -12.17 34.27 1.17
CA LEU A 164 -11.75 32.91 1.54
C LEU A 164 -10.70 33.02 2.65
N ASN A 165 -10.95 32.34 3.79
CA ASN A 165 -10.02 32.25 4.93
C ASN A 165 -8.70 31.51 4.61
N ILE A 166 -8.22 31.62 3.38
CA ILE A 166 -7.02 31.00 2.82
C ILE A 166 -5.80 31.93 3.04
N ALA A 167 -5.99 33.03 3.78
CA ALA A 167 -5.00 34.06 3.97
C ALA A 167 -3.76 33.56 4.74
N LYS A 168 -2.60 33.76 4.11
CA LYS A 168 -1.27 33.80 4.74
C LYS A 168 -0.63 32.47 5.18
N CYS A 169 -0.65 31.45 4.35
CA CYS A 169 0.44 30.46 4.43
C CYS A 169 1.60 30.95 3.55
N GLY A 170 2.73 31.25 4.18
CA GLY A 170 3.95 31.62 3.47
C GLY A 170 4.39 30.48 2.55
N VAL A 171 4.20 30.66 1.26
CA VAL A 171 4.69 29.72 0.25
C VAL A 171 6.18 29.97 0.09
N GLU A 172 7.03 29.16 0.74
CA GLU A 172 8.43 29.09 0.36
C GLU A 172 8.49 28.45 -1.03
N SER A 173 9.05 29.17 -1.99
CA SER A 173 9.29 28.68 -3.35
C SER A 173 10.14 27.40 -3.28
N SER A 174 9.55 26.26 -3.64
CA SER A 174 10.24 24.98 -3.66
C SER A 174 11.37 25.01 -4.69
N SER A 175 12.61 25.03 -4.19
CA SER A 175 13.82 24.74 -4.97
C SER A 175 13.72 23.33 -5.59
N PRO A 176 14.39 23.06 -6.73
CA PRO A 176 14.40 21.72 -7.31
C PRO A 176 14.92 20.70 -6.29
N LEU A 177 14.17 19.62 -6.13
CA LEU A 177 14.42 18.60 -5.12
C LEU A 177 15.74 17.85 -5.42
N ASN A 178 16.66 17.83 -4.48
CA ASN A 178 17.81 16.93 -4.50
C ASN A 178 17.35 15.48 -4.30
N GLU A 179 18.14 14.47 -4.69
CA GLU A 179 17.76 13.06 -4.57
C GLU A 179 17.38 12.64 -3.13
N SER A 180 18.06 13.18 -2.12
CA SER A 180 17.70 12.94 -0.70
C SER A 180 16.32 13.54 -0.35
N SER A 181 15.98 14.69 -0.91
CA SER A 181 14.68 15.34 -0.76
C SER A 181 13.57 14.58 -1.49
N ALA A 182 13.88 13.96 -2.63
CA ALA A 182 12.94 13.13 -3.39
C ALA A 182 12.58 11.84 -2.63
N ASN A 183 13.56 11.18 -2.01
CA ASN A 183 13.33 10.00 -1.18
C ASN A 183 12.40 10.32 -0.01
N THR A 184 12.62 11.43 0.67
CA THR A 184 11.75 11.89 1.76
C THR A 184 10.36 12.28 1.25
N LEU A 185 10.25 12.91 0.08
CA LEU A 185 8.98 13.35 -0.48
C LEU A 185 8.05 12.19 -0.84
N TYR A 186 8.60 11.12 -1.44
CA TYR A 186 7.81 10.00 -1.97
C TYR A 186 7.72 8.80 -1.03
N HIS A 187 8.32 8.87 0.16
CA HIS A 187 8.20 7.83 1.17
C HIS A 187 6.76 7.72 1.67
N MET A 188 6.24 6.51 1.78
CA MET A 188 4.91 6.23 2.31
C MET A 188 4.92 6.23 3.84
N ASP A 189 3.77 6.53 4.45
CA ASP A 189 3.62 6.58 5.90
C ASP A 189 2.69 5.45 6.37
N PHE A 190 3.17 4.65 7.31
CA PHE A 190 2.41 3.67 8.07
C PHE A 190 2.96 3.63 9.49
N GLN A 191 2.09 3.60 10.49
CA GLN A 191 2.48 3.57 11.90
C GLN A 191 2.07 2.24 12.53
N VAL A 192 2.99 1.64 13.29
CA VAL A 192 2.71 0.47 14.11
C VAL A 192 2.57 0.92 15.56
N PRO A 193 1.43 0.65 16.23
CA PRO A 193 1.26 0.95 17.65
C PRO A 193 2.32 0.25 18.51
N SER A 194 2.88 0.96 19.48
CA SER A 194 4.00 0.47 20.30
C SER A 194 3.71 -0.85 21.06
N ASN A 195 2.47 -1.08 21.46
CA ASN A 195 2.06 -2.33 22.11
C ASN A 195 2.14 -3.54 21.16
N LEU A 196 2.08 -3.35 19.85
CA LEU A 196 2.18 -4.43 18.87
C LEU A 196 3.61 -4.89 18.60
N HIS A 197 4.63 -4.09 18.92
CA HIS A 197 6.02 -4.55 18.83
C HIS A 197 6.28 -5.73 19.79
N SER A 198 5.85 -5.62 21.07
CA SER A 198 5.97 -6.71 22.04
C SER A 198 5.14 -7.93 21.63
N TRP A 199 3.93 -7.73 21.09
CA TRP A 199 3.10 -8.80 20.57
C TRP A 199 3.79 -9.55 19.42
N ALA A 200 4.38 -8.85 18.45
CA ALA A 200 5.10 -9.47 17.34
C ALA A 200 6.29 -10.31 17.84
N GLU A 201 7.06 -9.79 18.79
CA GLU A 201 8.17 -10.54 19.42
C GLU A 201 7.69 -11.81 20.15
N GLU A 202 6.52 -11.77 20.80
CA GLU A 202 5.91 -12.95 21.43
C GLU A 202 5.52 -14.00 20.37
N GLN A 203 5.03 -13.59 19.19
CA GLN A 203 4.73 -14.54 18.13
C GLN A 203 6.01 -15.28 17.67
N TRP A 204 7.14 -14.60 17.50
CA TRP A 204 8.40 -15.23 17.13
C TRP A 204 8.92 -16.23 18.19
N LYS A 205 8.62 -16.05 19.45
CA LYS A 205 9.00 -16.99 20.53
C LYS A 205 8.27 -18.33 20.43
N THR A 206 7.19 -18.43 19.67
CA THR A 206 6.45 -19.69 19.44
C THR A 206 7.18 -20.64 18.48
N ILE A 207 8.18 -20.14 17.75
CA ILE A 207 9.04 -20.95 16.89
C ILE A 207 9.97 -21.79 17.75
N ASP A 208 10.00 -23.08 17.47
CA ASP A 208 10.88 -24.02 18.14
C ASP A 208 12.35 -23.78 17.74
N ASN A 209 13.13 -23.22 18.66
CA ASN A 209 14.53 -22.95 18.44
C ASN A 209 15.45 -24.20 18.57
N ASP A 210 14.94 -25.35 19.00
CA ASP A 210 15.75 -26.58 19.13
C ASP A 210 16.24 -27.14 17.79
N ILE A 211 15.60 -26.79 16.69
CA ILE A 211 16.15 -27.05 15.34
C ILE A 211 17.42 -26.22 15.06
N SER A 212 17.65 -25.17 15.84
CA SER A 212 18.87 -24.36 15.74
C SER A 212 20.16 -25.15 16.01
N LEU A 213 20.08 -26.28 16.69
CA LEU A 213 21.23 -27.12 17.04
C LEU A 213 21.98 -27.69 15.83
N ASN A 214 21.38 -27.70 14.63
CA ASN A 214 22.03 -28.14 13.39
C ASN A 214 22.37 -26.99 12.44
N ARG A 215 22.30 -25.72 12.88
CA ARG A 215 22.51 -24.53 12.03
C ARG A 215 23.99 -24.13 11.86
N GLY A 216 24.93 -24.84 12.49
CA GLY A 216 26.35 -24.47 12.47
C GLY A 216 26.62 -23.16 13.22
N GLU A 217 27.51 -22.31 12.71
CA GLU A 217 27.95 -21.05 13.37
C GLU A 217 26.97 -19.87 13.22
N VAL A 218 25.68 -20.12 12.90
CA VAL A 218 24.69 -19.02 12.77
C VAL A 218 24.07 -18.71 14.13
N ASP A 219 24.58 -17.68 14.79
CA ASP A 219 24.15 -17.27 16.13
C ASP A 219 22.69 -16.80 16.16
N THR A 220 22.21 -16.11 15.12
CA THR A 220 20.84 -15.60 15.05
C THR A 220 20.24 -15.85 13.66
N PRO A 221 19.15 -16.63 13.55
CA PRO A 221 18.50 -16.86 12.25
C PRO A 221 17.82 -15.60 11.75
N LEU A 222 17.86 -15.40 10.41
CA LEU A 222 17.13 -14.33 9.75
C LEU A 222 15.64 -14.49 9.96
N ARG A 223 14.93 -13.41 10.17
CA ARG A 223 13.47 -13.34 10.17
C ARG A 223 12.98 -12.93 8.78
N VAL A 224 12.40 -13.86 8.05
CA VAL A 224 11.95 -13.64 6.67
C VAL A 224 10.42 -13.61 6.61
N GLY A 225 9.85 -12.48 6.23
CA GLY A 225 8.43 -12.34 5.97
C GLY A 225 8.09 -12.85 4.57
N LEU A 226 7.15 -13.78 4.46
CA LEU A 226 6.65 -14.33 3.20
C LEU A 226 5.19 -13.94 3.01
N VAL A 227 4.90 -13.03 2.10
CA VAL A 227 3.53 -12.63 1.77
C VAL A 227 3.04 -13.51 0.62
N LEU A 228 2.28 -14.55 0.96
CA LEU A 228 1.89 -15.60 0.02
C LEU A 228 0.75 -15.16 -0.89
N GLY A 229 -0.21 -14.38 -0.36
CA GLY A 229 -1.44 -14.05 -1.05
C GLY A 229 -1.40 -12.80 -1.90
N THR A 230 -2.28 -12.76 -2.89
CA THR A 230 -2.50 -11.59 -3.74
C THR A 230 -3.98 -11.42 -4.09
N SER A 231 -4.38 -10.20 -4.47
CA SER A 231 -5.74 -9.94 -4.93
C SER A 231 -6.07 -10.51 -6.33
N TRP A 232 -5.05 -10.90 -7.10
CA TRP A 232 -5.18 -11.47 -8.44
C TRP A 232 -4.39 -12.78 -8.53
N ALA A 233 -5.03 -13.87 -8.91
CA ALA A 233 -4.35 -15.15 -9.11
C ALA A 233 -3.13 -15.06 -10.08
N THR A 234 -3.17 -14.14 -11.04
CA THR A 234 -2.06 -13.91 -11.98
C THR A 234 -0.83 -13.23 -11.35
N LYS A 235 -0.91 -12.74 -10.13
CA LYS A 235 0.25 -12.21 -9.38
C LYS A 235 0.85 -13.23 -8.42
N GLU A 236 0.20 -14.38 -8.23
CA GLU A 236 0.63 -15.40 -7.27
C GLU A 236 1.91 -16.07 -7.76
N TRP A 237 2.87 -16.18 -6.84
CA TRP A 237 4.04 -17.02 -7.06
C TRP A 237 3.67 -18.46 -6.71
N PRO A 238 4.05 -19.48 -7.50
CA PRO A 238 3.63 -20.87 -7.29
C PRO A 238 3.99 -21.41 -5.91
N GLN A 239 3.12 -22.27 -5.33
CA GLN A 239 3.32 -22.81 -3.97
C GLN A 239 4.60 -23.64 -3.86
N GLU A 240 4.95 -24.40 -4.89
CA GLU A 240 6.18 -25.19 -4.98
C GLU A 240 7.46 -24.32 -5.01
N LYS A 241 7.34 -23.08 -5.47
CA LYS A 241 8.45 -22.11 -5.43
C LYS A 241 8.62 -21.55 -4.01
N TRP A 242 7.53 -21.26 -3.31
CA TRP A 242 7.57 -20.89 -1.89
C TRP A 242 8.17 -22.01 -1.04
N TYR A 243 7.69 -23.25 -1.24
CA TYR A 243 8.25 -24.41 -0.57
C TYR A 243 9.74 -24.56 -0.81
N SER A 244 10.20 -24.47 -2.06
CA SER A 244 11.60 -24.59 -2.44
C SER A 244 12.46 -23.48 -1.81
N LEU A 245 11.93 -22.24 -1.73
CA LEU A 245 12.62 -21.13 -1.07
C LEU A 245 12.81 -21.42 0.42
N ILE A 246 11.73 -21.76 1.13
CA ILE A 246 11.76 -22.08 2.57
C ILE A 246 12.76 -23.21 2.84
N LYS A 247 12.64 -24.29 2.09
CA LYS A 247 13.54 -25.46 2.21
C LYS A 247 15.01 -25.10 2.00
N SER A 248 15.29 -24.21 1.03
CA SER A 248 16.66 -23.78 0.72
C SER A 248 17.29 -22.88 1.78
N LEU A 249 16.48 -22.28 2.63
CA LEU A 249 16.92 -21.36 3.69
C LEU A 249 16.71 -21.92 5.11
N ARG A 250 16.21 -23.15 5.26
CA ARG A 250 15.79 -23.74 6.55
C ARG A 250 16.84 -23.69 7.67
N TYR A 251 18.11 -23.66 7.33
CA TYR A 251 19.21 -23.58 8.30
C TYR A 251 19.66 -22.14 8.60
N ARG A 252 19.16 -21.16 7.86
CA ARG A 252 19.60 -19.76 7.94
C ARG A 252 18.49 -18.81 8.38
N ALA A 253 17.21 -19.21 8.30
CA ALA A 253 16.09 -18.33 8.52
C ALA A 253 14.96 -18.98 9.31
N ASN A 254 14.23 -18.17 10.03
CA ASN A 254 12.85 -18.38 10.50
C ASN A 254 11.90 -17.60 9.59
N PHE A 255 10.70 -18.10 9.40
CA PHE A 255 9.76 -17.52 8.47
C PHE A 255 8.45 -17.13 9.15
N VAL A 256 7.82 -16.06 8.70
CA VAL A 256 6.42 -15.77 8.97
C VAL A 256 5.65 -15.76 7.64
N CYS A 257 4.62 -16.62 7.53
CA CYS A 257 3.71 -16.63 6.39
C CYS A 257 2.54 -15.70 6.64
N LEU A 258 2.40 -14.69 5.78
CA LEU A 258 1.44 -13.61 5.88
C LEU A 258 0.45 -13.64 4.71
N GLY A 259 -0.82 -13.30 4.98
CA GLY A 259 -1.90 -13.27 4.00
C GLY A 259 -3.25 -13.18 4.69
N GLY A 260 -4.33 -13.00 3.92
CA GLY A 260 -5.69 -12.94 4.44
C GLY A 260 -6.32 -14.32 4.71
N PRO A 261 -7.60 -14.35 5.14
CA PRO A 261 -8.31 -15.60 5.43
C PRO A 261 -8.47 -16.53 4.21
N LYS A 262 -8.55 -15.97 3.00
CA LYS A 262 -8.63 -16.76 1.76
C LYS A 262 -7.33 -17.53 1.55
N GLU A 263 -6.21 -16.94 1.82
CA GLU A 263 -4.88 -17.52 1.68
C GLU A 263 -4.65 -18.65 2.69
N ALA A 264 -5.24 -18.58 3.88
CA ALA A 264 -5.18 -19.68 4.86
C ALA A 264 -5.69 -21.01 4.30
N THR A 265 -6.78 -20.97 3.51
CA THR A 265 -7.31 -22.16 2.83
C THR A 265 -6.48 -22.52 1.59
N GLN A 266 -6.10 -21.50 0.80
CA GLN A 266 -5.39 -21.71 -0.47
C GLN A 266 -4.00 -22.34 -0.28
N TYR A 267 -3.28 -21.97 0.78
CA TYR A 267 -1.91 -22.45 1.06
C TYR A 267 -1.85 -23.60 2.08
N LYS A 268 -2.99 -24.26 2.34
CA LYS A 268 -3.04 -25.40 3.25
C LYS A 268 -2.06 -26.51 2.82
N ASN A 269 -2.05 -26.87 1.54
CA ASN A 269 -1.16 -27.92 1.03
C ASN A 269 0.34 -27.58 1.21
N LEU A 270 0.70 -26.28 1.09
CA LEU A 270 2.06 -25.84 1.39
C LEU A 270 2.40 -26.07 2.86
N MET A 271 1.49 -25.69 3.78
CA MET A 271 1.70 -25.87 5.21
C MET A 271 1.79 -27.36 5.59
N ASP A 272 0.90 -28.20 5.03
CA ASP A 272 0.92 -29.65 5.23
C ASP A 272 2.27 -30.26 4.76
N SER A 273 2.77 -29.86 3.58
CA SER A 273 4.06 -30.31 3.06
C SER A 273 5.26 -29.87 3.92
N LEU A 274 5.20 -28.69 4.53
CA LEU A 274 6.23 -28.24 5.45
C LEU A 274 6.22 -29.04 6.76
N THR A 275 5.03 -29.41 7.23
CA THR A 275 4.83 -30.24 8.43
C THR A 275 5.33 -31.67 8.21
N ASP A 276 5.07 -32.27 7.07
CA ASP A 276 5.51 -33.62 6.72
C ASP A 276 7.06 -33.76 6.72
N GLU A 277 7.77 -32.65 6.44
CA GLU A 277 9.24 -32.62 6.51
C GLU A 277 9.78 -32.04 7.83
N GLY A 278 8.93 -31.66 8.78
CA GLY A 278 9.33 -31.06 10.06
C GLY A 278 9.91 -29.64 9.93
N ILE A 279 9.65 -28.97 8.79
CA ILE A 279 10.11 -27.58 8.50
C ILE A 279 9.14 -26.57 9.10
N ASP A 280 7.91 -26.95 9.39
CA ASP A 280 6.88 -26.11 10.03
C ASP A 280 7.33 -25.49 11.34
N LYS A 281 8.22 -26.13 12.08
CA LYS A 281 8.79 -25.66 13.35
C LYS A 281 9.54 -24.31 13.25
N ILE A 282 9.99 -23.96 12.07
CA ILE A 282 10.65 -22.67 11.78
C ILE A 282 9.74 -21.70 11.03
N VAL A 283 8.45 -22.02 10.89
CA VAL A 283 7.49 -21.24 10.13
C VAL A 283 6.32 -20.82 11.02
N LEU A 284 6.24 -19.53 11.29
CA LEU A 284 5.10 -18.91 11.96
C LEU A 284 3.96 -18.73 10.94
N ASN A 285 2.92 -19.53 11.03
CA ASN A 285 1.76 -19.44 10.14
C ASN A 285 0.74 -18.42 10.67
N MET A 286 0.73 -17.21 10.09
CA MET A 286 -0.15 -16.09 10.43
C MET A 286 -1.19 -15.80 9.34
N LEU A 287 -1.40 -16.73 8.38
CA LEU A 287 -2.40 -16.58 7.33
C LEU A 287 -3.81 -16.43 7.91
N GLY A 288 -4.47 -15.31 7.61
CA GLY A 288 -5.82 -15.00 8.07
C GLY A 288 -5.97 -14.72 9.57
N LYS A 289 -4.87 -14.50 10.30
CA LYS A 289 -4.86 -14.35 11.76
C LYS A 289 -4.49 -12.94 12.23
N THR A 290 -4.31 -11.99 11.32
CA THR A 290 -3.83 -10.65 11.66
C THR A 290 -4.82 -9.57 11.22
N THR A 291 -4.95 -8.52 12.01
CA THR A 291 -5.41 -7.20 11.58
C THR A 291 -4.36 -6.53 10.69
N LEU A 292 -4.65 -5.37 10.11
CA LEU A 292 -3.66 -4.63 9.31
C LEU A 292 -2.51 -4.09 10.17
N GLN A 293 -2.79 -3.70 11.41
CA GLN A 293 -1.77 -3.23 12.34
C GLN A 293 -0.85 -4.38 12.81
N GLU A 294 -1.41 -5.53 13.14
CA GLU A 294 -0.64 -6.74 13.49
C GLU A 294 0.20 -7.24 12.31
N LEU A 295 -0.34 -7.18 11.09
CA LEU A 295 0.41 -7.46 9.86
C LEU A 295 1.61 -6.52 9.75
N GLY A 296 1.42 -5.22 10.00
CA GLY A 296 2.50 -4.24 10.02
C GLY A 296 3.57 -4.55 11.06
N ALA A 297 3.16 -4.91 12.28
CA ALA A 297 4.07 -5.27 13.38
C ALA A 297 4.93 -6.49 13.04
N LEU A 298 4.35 -7.53 12.46
CA LEU A 298 5.10 -8.71 12.00
C LEU A 298 6.05 -8.36 10.85
N ILE A 299 5.62 -7.55 9.89
CA ILE A 299 6.48 -7.07 8.80
C ILE A 299 7.66 -6.26 9.37
N GLU A 300 7.41 -5.37 10.33
CA GLU A 300 8.44 -4.55 10.97
C GLU A 300 9.47 -5.39 11.73
N SER A 301 9.05 -6.50 12.32
CA SER A 301 9.92 -7.43 13.04
C SER A 301 10.79 -8.33 12.13
N CYS A 302 10.55 -8.33 10.81
CA CYS A 302 11.35 -9.08 9.84
C CYS A 302 12.63 -8.33 9.45
N ASP A 303 13.68 -9.08 9.08
CA ASP A 303 14.91 -8.54 8.48
C ASP A 303 14.71 -8.26 6.99
N VAL A 304 13.91 -9.07 6.31
CA VAL A 304 13.56 -8.94 4.90
C VAL A 304 12.18 -9.51 4.62
N VAL A 305 11.48 -8.92 3.65
CA VAL A 305 10.15 -9.38 3.23
C VAL A 305 10.19 -9.79 1.76
N VAL A 306 9.64 -10.96 1.44
CA VAL A 306 9.42 -11.43 0.07
C VAL A 306 7.92 -11.36 -0.23
N THR A 307 7.55 -10.64 -1.28
CA THR A 307 6.15 -10.40 -1.62
C THR A 307 5.96 -10.14 -3.11
N ALA A 308 4.80 -10.50 -3.64
CA ALA A 308 4.37 -9.99 -4.94
C ALA A 308 3.84 -8.54 -4.81
N ASP A 309 3.37 -7.95 -5.92
CA ASP A 309 2.71 -6.64 -5.92
C ASP A 309 1.36 -6.72 -5.15
N THR A 310 1.42 -6.42 -3.85
CA THR A 310 0.30 -6.49 -2.89
C THR A 310 0.29 -5.29 -1.95
N GLY A 311 -0.76 -5.17 -1.13
CA GLY A 311 -0.80 -4.16 -0.07
C GLY A 311 0.35 -4.29 0.94
N ALA A 312 0.75 -5.52 1.28
CA ALA A 312 1.85 -5.77 2.22
C ALA A 312 3.22 -5.33 1.69
N LEU A 313 3.45 -5.33 0.36
CA LEU A 313 4.62 -4.71 -0.26
C LEU A 313 4.76 -3.25 0.18
N HIS A 314 3.66 -2.52 0.10
CA HIS A 314 3.65 -1.08 0.40
C HIS A 314 3.73 -0.80 1.89
N ILE A 315 3.19 -1.69 2.75
CA ILE A 315 3.39 -1.63 4.21
C ILE A 315 4.88 -1.83 4.53
N ALA A 316 5.52 -2.85 3.96
CA ALA A 316 6.94 -3.12 4.20
C ALA A 316 7.83 -1.95 3.79
N LEU A 317 7.55 -1.33 2.63
CA LEU A 317 8.27 -0.15 2.17
C LEU A 317 8.03 1.08 3.06
N ALA A 318 6.80 1.29 3.54
CA ALA A 318 6.46 2.37 4.47
C ALA A 318 7.19 2.20 5.81
N LEU A 319 7.43 0.97 6.23
CA LEU A 319 8.19 0.61 7.44
C LEU A 319 9.72 0.52 7.19
N ASN A 320 10.21 0.96 6.03
CA ASN A 320 11.63 0.91 5.64
C ASN A 320 12.26 -0.50 5.71
N LYS A 321 11.46 -1.55 5.54
CA LYS A 321 11.98 -2.92 5.53
C LYS A 321 12.62 -3.25 4.17
N PRO A 322 13.72 -4.01 4.14
CA PRO A 322 14.25 -4.58 2.91
C PRO A 322 13.22 -5.51 2.24
N VAL A 323 12.98 -5.32 0.93
CA VAL A 323 11.94 -6.06 0.21
C VAL A 323 12.46 -6.69 -1.06
N VAL A 324 12.20 -7.99 -1.24
CA VAL A 324 12.25 -8.67 -2.53
C VAL A 324 10.86 -8.67 -3.13
N ALA A 325 10.64 -7.87 -4.16
CA ALA A 325 9.33 -7.65 -4.80
C ALA A 325 9.23 -8.43 -6.11
N LEU A 326 8.25 -9.36 -6.20
CA LEU A 326 8.02 -10.19 -7.36
C LEU A 326 6.95 -9.54 -8.25
N PHE A 327 7.30 -9.22 -9.50
CA PHE A 327 6.40 -8.58 -10.45
C PHE A 327 6.23 -9.43 -11.71
N GLY A 328 5.01 -9.43 -12.24
CA GLY A 328 4.65 -10.14 -13.47
C GLY A 328 3.62 -9.35 -14.28
N PRO A 329 2.30 -9.50 -13.98
CA PRO A 329 1.24 -8.85 -14.78
C PRO A 329 1.10 -7.35 -14.47
N THR A 330 1.71 -6.83 -13.43
CA THR A 330 1.73 -5.39 -13.10
C THR A 330 3.09 -4.78 -13.43
N ASP A 331 3.08 -3.52 -13.83
CA ASP A 331 4.30 -2.80 -14.21
C ASP A 331 4.94 -2.16 -12.95
N PRO A 332 6.15 -2.57 -12.57
CA PRO A 332 6.83 -2.00 -11.41
C PRO A 332 7.18 -0.52 -11.58
N LYS A 333 7.27 0.01 -12.80
CA LYS A 333 7.49 1.44 -13.05
C LYS A 333 6.30 2.30 -12.58
N LEU A 334 5.09 1.73 -12.55
CA LEU A 334 3.87 2.45 -12.15
C LEU A 334 3.48 2.20 -10.69
N TRP A 335 3.71 0.98 -10.19
CA TRP A 335 3.17 0.49 -8.92
C TRP A 335 4.25 -0.07 -7.99
N GLY A 336 5.48 -0.23 -8.47
CA GLY A 336 6.56 -0.84 -7.72
C GLY A 336 7.14 0.07 -6.65
N PRO A 337 8.19 -0.39 -5.96
CA PRO A 337 8.94 0.42 -5.04
C PRO A 337 9.53 1.67 -5.70
N LEU A 338 9.37 2.82 -5.04
CA LEU A 338 9.95 4.11 -5.48
C LEU A 338 11.04 4.58 -4.51
N THR A 339 10.89 4.23 -3.23
CA THR A 339 11.82 4.58 -2.14
C THR A 339 12.07 3.37 -1.25
N GLY A 340 13.13 3.40 -0.46
CA GLY A 340 13.49 2.32 0.46
C GLY A 340 14.53 1.35 -0.10
N THR A 341 14.75 0.25 0.59
CA THR A 341 15.73 -0.81 0.24
C THR A 341 14.99 -1.98 -0.41
N PHE A 342 15.21 -2.23 -1.69
CA PHE A 342 14.45 -3.25 -2.41
C PHE A 342 15.20 -3.88 -3.60
N LYS A 343 14.73 -5.06 -3.98
CA LYS A 343 15.04 -5.72 -5.26
C LYS A 343 13.73 -6.08 -5.95
N VAL A 344 13.57 -5.64 -7.18
CA VAL A 344 12.44 -6.06 -8.03
C VAL A 344 12.90 -7.22 -8.90
N LEU A 345 12.19 -8.33 -8.81
CA LEU A 345 12.43 -9.51 -9.65
C LEU A 345 11.27 -9.67 -10.64
N VAL A 346 11.62 -9.79 -11.90
CA VAL A 346 10.72 -10.07 -13.03
C VAL A 346 11.31 -11.21 -13.87
N ASN A 347 10.49 -11.82 -14.70
CA ASN A 347 10.97 -12.66 -15.78
C ASN A 347 11.16 -11.80 -17.04
N ASP A 348 12.38 -11.36 -17.27
CA ASP A 348 12.75 -10.40 -18.32
C ASP A 348 12.59 -10.95 -19.76
N GLU A 349 12.44 -12.28 -19.90
CA GLU A 349 12.32 -12.95 -21.19
C GLU A 349 10.93 -12.77 -21.86
N LEU A 350 10.01 -12.06 -21.18
CA LEU A 350 8.61 -11.99 -21.63
C LEU A 350 8.22 -10.62 -22.16
N ASP A 351 7.70 -10.58 -23.37
CA ASP A 351 7.15 -9.38 -24.03
C ASP A 351 5.86 -8.86 -23.36
N CYS A 352 5.22 -9.67 -22.50
CA CYS A 352 3.92 -9.36 -21.92
C CYS A 352 3.98 -8.92 -20.46
N LEU A 353 5.17 -8.56 -19.93
CA LEU A 353 5.30 -7.99 -18.59
C LEU A 353 4.43 -6.72 -18.46
N GLY A 354 3.80 -6.55 -17.30
CA GLY A 354 2.93 -5.41 -17.05
C GLY A 354 1.59 -5.45 -17.82
N CYS A 355 1.16 -6.59 -18.33
CA CYS A 355 -0.04 -6.74 -19.19
C CYS A 355 -1.37 -6.43 -18.48
N ARG A 356 -1.41 -6.38 -17.15
CA ARG A 356 -2.57 -6.09 -16.29
C ARG A 356 -3.77 -7.04 -16.47
N LYS A 357 -3.56 -8.25 -16.99
CA LYS A 357 -4.61 -9.24 -17.19
C LYS A 357 -4.85 -10.04 -15.91
N ARG A 358 -6.10 -10.10 -15.45
CA ARG A 358 -6.52 -10.92 -14.29
C ARG A 358 -6.63 -12.42 -14.62
N ARG A 359 -6.63 -12.78 -15.89
CA ARG A 359 -6.53 -14.16 -16.41
C ARG A 359 -5.45 -14.18 -17.46
N CYS A 360 -4.45 -15.05 -17.26
CA CYS A 360 -3.39 -15.23 -18.24
C CYS A 360 -3.91 -16.02 -19.44
N PRO A 361 -3.69 -15.54 -20.69
CA PRO A 361 -4.05 -16.31 -21.87
C PRO A 361 -3.03 -17.42 -22.19
N LYS A 362 -1.85 -17.38 -21.56
CA LYS A 362 -0.79 -18.40 -21.70
C LYS A 362 -1.00 -19.47 -20.61
N PRO A 363 -0.80 -20.78 -20.90
CA PRO A 363 -1.11 -21.83 -19.97
C PRO A 363 -0.30 -21.78 -18.67
N ASP A 364 0.98 -21.36 -18.75
CA ASP A 364 1.91 -21.54 -17.63
C ASP A 364 2.16 -20.28 -16.79
N GLN A 365 1.42 -19.18 -17.04
CA GLN A 365 1.58 -17.89 -16.30
C GLN A 365 3.07 -17.54 -16.03
N TYR A 366 3.90 -17.70 -17.04
CA TYR A 366 5.36 -17.78 -16.96
C TYR A 366 6.02 -16.53 -16.36
N CYS A 367 5.29 -15.40 -16.29
CA CYS A 367 5.80 -14.17 -15.66
C CYS A 367 6.08 -14.33 -14.15
N MET A 368 5.31 -15.18 -13.45
CA MET A 368 5.52 -15.46 -12.03
C MET A 368 6.25 -16.80 -11.84
N SER A 369 5.84 -17.85 -12.53
CA SER A 369 6.46 -19.19 -12.42
C SER A 369 7.91 -19.21 -12.92
N GLY A 370 8.30 -18.32 -13.83
CA GLY A 370 9.69 -18.18 -14.32
C GLY A 370 10.62 -17.44 -13.37
N ILE A 371 10.13 -16.88 -12.25
CA ILE A 371 11.01 -16.35 -11.20
C ILE A 371 11.49 -17.50 -10.33
N GLU A 372 12.76 -17.85 -10.44
CA GLU A 372 13.33 -19.01 -9.74
C GLU A 372 13.66 -18.72 -8.27
N PRO A 373 13.43 -19.67 -7.33
CA PRO A 373 13.72 -19.51 -5.91
C PRO A 373 15.18 -19.13 -5.61
N VAL A 374 16.12 -19.59 -6.41
CA VAL A 374 17.54 -19.23 -6.28
C VAL A 374 17.79 -17.74 -6.51
N ARG A 375 17.04 -17.11 -7.44
CA ARG A 375 17.13 -15.65 -7.67
C ARG A 375 16.58 -14.88 -6.45
N VAL A 376 15.47 -15.36 -5.86
CA VAL A 376 14.87 -14.77 -4.66
C VAL A 376 15.81 -14.90 -3.47
N LYS A 377 16.37 -16.10 -3.24
CA LYS A 377 17.40 -16.35 -2.21
C LYS A 377 18.58 -15.40 -2.35
N LYS A 378 19.13 -15.27 -3.55
CA LYS A 378 20.25 -14.35 -3.83
C LYS A 378 19.89 -12.90 -3.50
N ALA A 379 18.69 -12.45 -3.92
CA ALA A 379 18.21 -11.10 -3.64
C ALA A 379 18.04 -10.82 -2.14
N ILE A 380 17.59 -11.81 -1.35
CA ILE A 380 17.52 -11.72 0.12
C ILE A 380 18.91 -11.40 0.68
N PHE A 381 19.92 -12.22 0.38
CA PHE A 381 21.28 -12.02 0.91
C PHE A 381 21.92 -10.70 0.46
N GLU A 382 21.69 -10.29 -0.78
CA GLU A 382 22.16 -8.99 -1.28
C GLU A 382 21.56 -7.79 -0.52
N LEU A 383 20.28 -7.89 -0.10
CA LEU A 383 19.60 -6.82 0.61
C LEU A 383 20.04 -6.69 2.07
N ILE A 384 20.34 -7.81 2.73
CA ILE A 384 20.76 -7.80 4.13
C ILE A 384 22.29 -7.62 4.31
N GLY A 385 23.05 -7.49 3.21
CA GLY A 385 24.50 -7.31 3.24
C GLY A 385 25.29 -8.56 3.61
N ASP A 386 24.67 -9.74 3.60
CA ASP A 386 25.35 -11.01 3.84
C ASP A 386 26.06 -11.49 2.57
N THR A 387 27.36 -11.22 2.48
CA THR A 387 28.23 -11.69 1.38
C THR A 387 28.56 -13.19 1.47
N HIS A 388 28.23 -13.87 2.55
CA HIS A 388 28.49 -15.29 2.78
C HIS A 388 27.42 -16.23 2.22
N GLY A 389 26.40 -15.70 1.55
CA GLY A 389 25.43 -16.49 0.77
C GLY A 389 26.04 -17.14 -0.47
N LYS A 390 27.23 -17.72 -0.38
CA LYS A 390 27.76 -18.57 -1.46
C LYS A 390 26.84 -19.77 -1.62
N VAL A 391 26.32 -19.90 -2.82
CA VAL A 391 25.41 -20.93 -3.37
C VAL A 391 25.89 -22.34 -3.06
#